data_07eefeafcced12e90022a159649d8829
#
_entry.id   07eefeafcced12e90022a159649d8829
#
_cell.length_a   1.000
_cell.length_b   1.000
_cell.length_c   1.000
_cell.angle_alpha   90.00
_cell.angle_beta   90.00
_cell.angle_gamma   90.00
#
_symmetry.space_group_name_H-M   'P 1'
#
loop_
_entity.id
_entity.type
_entity.pdbx_description
1 polymer ?
#
loop_
_entity_poly.entity_id
_entity_poly.type
_entity_poly.pdbx_seq_one_letter_code
_entity_poly.pdbx_strand_id
1 'polypeptide(L)'
;GLGDVYKRQLIIVSLFIYFLKGSLKKHAGIYYIGAAVISIAVFLLEFLPMPLFVKNNILGIFAKGSIGTAMFVAVMYTGALPKGSKLIAPLMKIRGELSITAAILVLCHNFTYGITYFKMLFIKPEALSATQLTAAIISLVLIIIMIVLTVTSFQAVRKKMQAKKWKQLQRTAYVFYGLMYVHIMLINIPYARLGLGMYIANVVIYSIVFLGYAAMR
;
A
#
# COMPACT_ATOMS: atom_id res chain seq x y z
N GLY A 1 5.94 -21.50 7.64
CA GLY A 1 6.88 -20.49 8.10
C GLY A 1 6.40 -19.05 7.92
N LEU A 2 6.92 -18.17 8.72
CA LEU A 2 6.50 -16.76 8.86
C LEU A 2 6.88 -15.87 7.66
N GLY A 3 7.82 -16.27 6.82
CA GLY A 3 8.11 -15.63 5.54
C GLY A 3 7.05 -15.87 4.46
N ASP A 4 6.13 -16.80 4.71
CA ASP A 4 5.14 -17.22 3.73
C ASP A 4 4.00 -16.20 3.56
N VAL A 5 3.70 -15.37 4.54
CA VAL A 5 2.59 -14.41 4.50
C VAL A 5 2.84 -13.34 3.43
N TYR A 6 4.07 -12.79 3.38
CA TYR A 6 4.42 -11.74 2.39
C TYR A 6 4.66 -12.30 1.00
N LYS A 7 5.25 -13.51 0.90
CA LYS A 7 5.34 -14.22 -0.38
C LYS A 7 3.95 -14.46 -0.97
N ARG A 8 2.99 -14.89 -0.13
CA ARG A 8 1.60 -15.09 -0.56
C ARG A 8 0.97 -13.82 -1.12
N GLN A 9 1.20 -12.67 -0.49
CA GLN A 9 0.61 -11.39 -0.95
C GLN A 9 1.18 -10.94 -2.28
N LEU A 10 2.51 -11.01 -2.46
CA LEU A 10 3.14 -10.71 -3.74
C LEU A 10 2.68 -11.68 -4.84
N ILE A 11 2.51 -12.97 -4.51
CA ILE A 11 1.98 -13.98 -5.43
C ILE A 11 0.52 -13.65 -5.79
N ILE A 12 -0.33 -13.39 -4.79
CA ILE A 12 -1.75 -13.03 -5.00
C ILE A 12 -1.86 -11.81 -5.91
N VAL A 13 -1.10 -10.74 -5.63
CA VAL A 13 -1.12 -9.52 -6.45
C VAL A 13 -0.57 -9.79 -7.85
N SER A 14 0.48 -10.59 -7.98
CA SER A 14 1.03 -10.96 -9.29
C SER A 14 0.04 -11.76 -10.12
N LEU A 15 -0.66 -12.72 -9.53
CA LEU A 15 -1.72 -13.49 -10.17
C LEU A 15 -2.92 -12.61 -10.53
N PHE A 16 -3.35 -11.75 -9.63
CA PHE A 16 -4.39 -10.75 -9.89
C PHE A 16 -4.05 -9.91 -11.12
N ILE A 17 -2.84 -9.35 -11.17
CA ILE A 17 -2.40 -8.54 -12.30
C ILE A 17 -2.33 -9.39 -13.59
N TYR A 18 -1.76 -10.58 -13.51
CA TYR A 18 -1.59 -11.46 -14.68
C TYR A 18 -2.92 -11.80 -15.33
N PHE A 19 -3.91 -12.24 -14.55
CA PHE A 19 -5.20 -12.68 -15.06
C PHE A 19 -6.17 -11.53 -15.35
N LEU A 20 -6.14 -10.46 -14.56
CA LEU A 20 -7.17 -9.44 -14.56
C LEU A 20 -6.76 -8.11 -15.20
N LYS A 21 -5.51 -7.97 -15.68
CA LYS A 21 -5.00 -6.73 -16.29
C LYS A 21 -5.90 -6.17 -17.42
N GLY A 22 -6.43 -7.04 -18.27
CA GLY A 22 -7.33 -6.63 -19.35
C GLY A 22 -8.69 -6.16 -18.83
N SER A 23 -9.26 -6.90 -17.89
CA SER A 23 -10.52 -6.56 -17.24
C SER A 23 -10.39 -5.29 -16.38
N LEU A 24 -9.32 -5.17 -15.61
CA LEU A 24 -9.02 -3.97 -14.81
C LEU A 24 -8.97 -2.71 -15.69
N LYS A 25 -8.38 -2.80 -16.88
CA LYS A 25 -8.35 -1.67 -17.82
C LYS A 25 -9.72 -1.31 -18.35
N LYS A 26 -10.51 -2.32 -18.70
CA LYS A 26 -11.83 -2.13 -19.34
C LYS A 26 -12.91 -1.74 -18.35
N HIS A 27 -12.87 -2.31 -17.14
CA HIS A 27 -13.92 -2.21 -16.13
C HIS A 27 -13.40 -1.66 -14.78
N ALA A 28 -12.52 -0.66 -14.81
CA ALA A 28 -11.85 -0.13 -13.61
C ALA A 28 -12.82 0.24 -12.48
N GLY A 29 -13.98 0.81 -12.80
CA GLY A 29 -15.00 1.19 -11.81
C GLY A 29 -15.49 0.01 -10.96
N ILE A 30 -15.65 -1.18 -11.56
CA ILE A 30 -16.05 -2.39 -10.83
C ILE A 30 -14.99 -2.76 -9.78
N TYR A 31 -13.71 -2.66 -10.15
CA TYR A 31 -12.60 -2.94 -9.22
C TYR A 31 -12.50 -1.90 -8.10
N TYR A 32 -12.78 -0.62 -8.39
CA TYR A 32 -12.82 0.42 -7.35
C TYR A 32 -13.95 0.19 -6.35
N ILE A 33 -15.14 -0.12 -6.85
CA ILE A 33 -16.30 -0.45 -6.01
C ILE A 33 -16.02 -1.73 -5.21
N GLY A 34 -15.51 -2.78 -5.86
CA GLY A 34 -15.12 -4.03 -5.19
C GLY A 34 -14.10 -3.81 -4.09
N ALA A 35 -13.05 -3.01 -4.35
CA ALA A 35 -12.06 -2.65 -3.35
C ALA A 35 -12.67 -1.86 -2.18
N ALA A 36 -13.59 -0.94 -2.45
CA ALA A 36 -14.29 -0.18 -1.41
C ALA A 36 -15.19 -1.09 -0.56
N VAL A 37 -15.95 -1.99 -1.19
CA VAL A 37 -16.80 -2.98 -0.50
C VAL A 37 -15.95 -3.90 0.39
N ILE A 38 -14.83 -4.41 -0.14
CA ILE A 38 -13.89 -5.23 0.64
C ILE A 38 -13.35 -4.43 1.84
N SER A 39 -12.92 -3.17 1.63
CA SER A 39 -12.38 -2.34 2.69
C SER A 39 -13.40 -2.07 3.80
N ILE A 40 -14.64 -1.78 3.44
CA ILE A 40 -15.74 -1.57 4.42
C ILE A 40 -16.05 -2.87 5.14
N ALA A 41 -16.18 -3.98 4.42
CA ALA A 41 -16.48 -5.28 5.01
C ALA A 41 -15.40 -5.71 6.00
N VAL A 42 -14.13 -5.60 5.63
CA VAL A 42 -13.00 -5.94 6.53
C VAL A 42 -13.00 -5.05 7.75
N PHE A 43 -13.20 -3.74 7.60
CA PHE A 43 -13.29 -2.81 8.71
C PHE A 43 -14.41 -3.19 9.69
N LEU A 44 -15.60 -3.51 9.21
CA LEU A 44 -16.73 -3.92 10.05
C LEU A 44 -16.49 -5.29 10.73
N LEU A 45 -15.90 -6.24 10.00
CA LEU A 45 -15.63 -7.58 10.50
C LEU A 45 -14.53 -7.62 11.58
N GLU A 46 -13.63 -6.63 11.62
CA GLU A 46 -12.61 -6.52 12.67
C GLU A 46 -13.21 -6.35 14.08
N PHE A 47 -14.40 -5.78 14.18
CA PHE A 47 -15.10 -5.58 15.45
C PHE A 47 -15.96 -6.77 15.88
N LEU A 48 -16.11 -7.80 15.01
CA LEU A 48 -16.88 -9.00 15.34
C LEU A 48 -16.00 -10.11 15.93
N PRO A 49 -16.56 -10.98 16.78
CA PRO A 49 -15.87 -12.16 17.25
C PRO A 49 -15.65 -13.13 16.09
N MET A 50 -14.42 -13.23 15.62
CA MET A 50 -14.02 -14.10 14.52
C MET A 50 -12.95 -15.09 14.96
N PRO A 51 -12.89 -16.31 14.39
CA PRO A 51 -11.78 -17.23 14.61
C PRO A 51 -10.44 -16.57 14.31
N LEU A 52 -9.45 -16.76 15.18
CA LEU A 52 -8.12 -16.15 15.02
C LEU A 52 -7.48 -16.43 13.66
N PHE A 53 -7.73 -17.61 13.10
CA PHE A 53 -7.24 -17.95 11.77
C PHE A 53 -7.80 -17.00 10.70
N VAL A 54 -9.12 -16.74 10.70
CA VAL A 54 -9.80 -15.84 9.78
C VAL A 54 -9.27 -14.42 9.96
N LYS A 55 -9.23 -13.95 11.22
CA LYS A 55 -8.79 -12.61 11.56
C LYS A 55 -7.34 -12.35 11.12
N ASN A 56 -6.43 -13.28 11.38
CA ASN A 56 -5.01 -13.08 11.08
C ASN A 56 -4.64 -13.34 9.62
N ASN A 57 -5.26 -14.32 8.96
CA ASN A 57 -4.84 -14.79 7.64
C ASN A 57 -5.72 -14.30 6.48
N ILE A 58 -6.97 -13.91 6.74
CA ILE A 58 -7.89 -13.42 5.71
C ILE A 58 -8.10 -11.92 5.88
N LEU A 59 -8.67 -11.49 7.01
CA LEU A 59 -8.92 -10.07 7.25
C LEU A 59 -7.61 -9.29 7.37
N GLY A 60 -6.62 -9.85 8.07
CA GLY A 60 -5.35 -9.21 8.36
C GLY A 60 -4.53 -8.82 7.13
N ILE A 61 -4.67 -9.50 5.99
CA ILE A 61 -3.97 -9.10 4.75
C ILE A 61 -4.48 -7.77 4.18
N PHE A 62 -5.74 -7.44 4.43
CA PHE A 62 -6.34 -6.15 4.05
C PHE A 62 -6.18 -5.13 5.19
N ALA A 63 -6.57 -5.50 6.41
CA ALA A 63 -6.52 -4.64 7.59
C ALA A 63 -5.10 -4.12 7.88
N LYS A 64 -4.07 -4.92 7.67
CA LYS A 64 -2.66 -4.51 7.81
C LYS A 64 -2.10 -3.77 6.59
N GLY A 65 -2.91 -3.52 5.56
CA GLY A 65 -2.51 -2.78 4.36
C GLY A 65 -1.56 -3.52 3.42
N SER A 66 -1.33 -4.82 3.65
CA SER A 66 -0.30 -5.57 2.93
C SER A 66 -0.60 -5.77 1.45
N ILE A 67 -1.86 -6.02 1.09
CA ILE A 67 -2.29 -6.16 -0.32
C ILE A 67 -2.13 -4.84 -1.06
N GLY A 68 -2.57 -3.73 -0.46
CA GLY A 68 -2.39 -2.40 -1.07
C GLY A 68 -0.92 -2.04 -1.24
N THR A 69 -0.08 -2.34 -0.23
CA THR A 69 1.38 -2.16 -0.32
C THR A 69 1.98 -2.99 -1.46
N ALA A 70 1.59 -4.27 -1.61
CA ALA A 70 2.06 -5.12 -2.70
C ALA A 70 1.64 -4.58 -4.08
N MET A 71 0.43 -4.02 -4.21
CA MET A 71 0.00 -3.34 -5.44
C MET A 71 0.81 -2.06 -5.70
N PHE A 72 1.11 -1.25 -4.68
CA PHE A 72 1.99 -0.10 -4.84
C PHE A 72 3.41 -0.50 -5.23
N VAL A 73 3.95 -1.60 -4.70
CA VAL A 73 5.23 -2.16 -5.14
C VAL A 73 5.19 -2.50 -6.63
N ALA A 74 4.13 -3.16 -7.11
CA ALA A 74 3.96 -3.45 -8.54
C ALA A 74 3.93 -2.17 -9.38
N VAL A 75 3.17 -1.14 -8.94
CA VAL A 75 3.14 0.19 -9.58
C VAL A 75 4.52 0.86 -9.59
N MET A 76 5.24 0.80 -8.49
CA MET A 76 6.58 1.37 -8.31
C MET A 76 7.58 0.75 -9.31
N TYR A 77 7.62 -0.57 -9.37
CA TYR A 77 8.55 -1.30 -10.25
C TYR A 77 8.29 -1.10 -11.74
N THR A 78 7.05 -0.73 -12.15
CA THR A 78 6.80 -0.38 -13.57
C THR A 78 7.66 0.79 -14.04
N GLY A 79 8.13 1.64 -13.14
CA GLY A 79 9.00 2.77 -13.46
C GLY A 79 10.49 2.46 -13.42
N ALA A 80 10.90 1.35 -12.81
CA ALA A 80 12.31 0.98 -12.62
C ALA A 80 12.82 -0.04 -13.65
N LEU A 81 11.92 -0.90 -14.15
CA LEU A 81 12.29 -1.94 -15.10
C LEU A 81 12.62 -1.38 -16.50
N PRO A 82 13.51 -2.02 -17.29
CA PRO A 82 13.93 -1.54 -18.61
C PRO A 82 12.75 -1.37 -19.58
N LYS A 83 12.76 -0.27 -20.33
CA LYS A 83 11.79 -0.01 -21.39
C LYS A 83 11.87 -1.14 -22.43
N GLY A 84 10.72 -1.73 -22.79
CA GLY A 84 10.66 -2.84 -23.76
C GLY A 84 10.50 -4.23 -23.15
N SER A 85 10.62 -4.39 -21.84
CA SER A 85 10.30 -5.65 -21.18
C SER A 85 8.85 -6.05 -21.45
N LYS A 86 8.63 -7.32 -21.83
CA LYS A 86 7.29 -7.89 -22.07
C LYS A 86 6.37 -7.81 -20.84
N LEU A 87 6.95 -7.71 -19.64
CA LEU A 87 6.21 -7.56 -18.39
C LEU A 87 5.74 -6.12 -18.17
N ILE A 88 6.49 -5.12 -18.62
CA ILE A 88 6.20 -3.69 -18.32
C ILE A 88 5.07 -3.14 -19.17
N ALA A 89 5.04 -3.45 -20.46
CA ALA A 89 4.06 -2.85 -21.37
C ALA A 89 2.60 -3.05 -20.90
N PRO A 90 2.17 -4.23 -20.42
CA PRO A 90 0.85 -4.40 -19.84
C PRO A 90 0.65 -3.63 -18.52
N LEU A 91 1.65 -3.63 -17.64
CA LEU A 91 1.59 -2.95 -16.32
C LEU A 91 1.50 -1.44 -16.47
N MET A 92 2.24 -0.86 -17.41
CA MET A 92 2.16 0.58 -17.71
C MET A 92 0.77 1.01 -18.15
N LYS A 93 0.03 0.14 -18.87
CA LYS A 93 -1.34 0.43 -19.31
C LYS A 93 -2.36 0.49 -18.19
N ILE A 94 -2.13 -0.23 -17.08
CA ILE A 94 -3.04 -0.34 -15.92
C ILE A 94 -2.49 0.33 -14.66
N ARG A 95 -1.35 1.01 -14.76
CA ARG A 95 -0.68 1.61 -13.59
C ARG A 95 -1.57 2.54 -12.79
N GLY A 96 -2.36 3.36 -13.47
CA GLY A 96 -3.30 4.30 -12.84
C GLY A 96 -4.41 3.55 -12.09
N GLU A 97 -5.05 2.61 -12.77
CA GLU A 97 -6.13 1.81 -12.22
C GLU A 97 -5.66 0.96 -11.02
N LEU A 98 -4.47 0.37 -11.14
CA LEU A 98 -3.86 -0.42 -10.06
C LEU A 98 -3.54 0.45 -8.85
N SER A 99 -3.00 1.67 -9.05
CA SER A 99 -2.69 2.58 -7.94
C SER A 99 -3.94 3.10 -7.23
N ILE A 100 -5.04 3.36 -7.95
CA ILE A 100 -6.32 3.76 -7.36
C ILE A 100 -6.89 2.60 -6.53
N THR A 101 -6.90 1.37 -7.06
CA THR A 101 -7.35 0.18 -6.33
C THR A 101 -6.53 -0.03 -5.06
N ALA A 102 -5.19 0.09 -5.16
CA ALA A 102 -4.29 -0.01 -4.02
C ALA A 102 -4.59 1.03 -2.93
N ALA A 103 -4.82 2.29 -3.33
CA ALA A 103 -5.15 3.36 -2.41
C ALA A 103 -6.45 3.09 -1.65
N ILE A 104 -7.50 2.63 -2.35
CA ILE A 104 -8.78 2.28 -1.74
C ILE A 104 -8.60 1.15 -0.71
N LEU A 105 -7.83 0.11 -1.04
CA LEU A 105 -7.56 -1.00 -0.12
C LEU A 105 -6.71 -0.57 1.09
N VAL A 106 -5.77 0.38 0.92
CA VAL A 106 -4.97 0.92 2.04
C VAL A 106 -5.81 1.77 2.99
N LEU A 107 -6.91 2.38 2.53
CA LEU A 107 -7.83 3.09 3.44
C LEU A 107 -8.38 2.16 4.52
N CYS A 108 -8.60 0.86 4.24
CA CYS A 108 -8.98 -0.11 5.26
C CYS A 108 -7.97 -0.14 6.42
N HIS A 109 -6.68 -0.18 6.12
CA HIS A 109 -5.60 -0.11 7.11
C HIS A 109 -5.66 1.19 7.94
N ASN A 110 -5.86 2.32 7.26
CA ASN A 110 -5.92 3.62 7.93
C ASN A 110 -7.13 3.73 8.87
N PHE A 111 -8.27 3.16 8.50
CA PHE A 111 -9.47 3.14 9.36
C PHE A 111 -9.34 2.11 10.49
N THR A 112 -8.79 0.94 10.23
CA THR A 112 -8.69 -0.13 11.23
C THR A 112 -7.66 0.19 12.32
N TYR A 113 -6.46 0.61 11.92
CA TYR A 113 -5.36 0.89 12.84
C TYR A 113 -5.08 2.37 13.01
N GLY A 114 -5.14 3.16 11.93
CA GLY A 114 -4.74 4.56 11.92
C GLY A 114 -5.61 5.43 12.81
N ILE A 115 -6.93 5.23 12.84
CA ILE A 115 -7.84 6.06 13.66
C ILE A 115 -7.41 6.12 15.13
N THR A 116 -7.02 5.01 15.72
CA THR A 116 -6.59 4.97 17.13
C THR A 116 -5.34 5.82 17.32
N TYR A 117 -4.33 5.64 16.48
CA TYR A 117 -3.08 6.42 16.56
C TYR A 117 -3.29 7.90 16.24
N PHE A 118 -4.18 8.23 15.30
CA PHE A 118 -4.51 9.64 15.00
C PHE A 118 -5.28 10.30 16.14
N LYS A 119 -6.21 9.60 16.78
CA LYS A 119 -6.86 10.10 17.99
C LYS A 119 -5.83 10.37 19.09
N MET A 120 -4.93 9.42 19.35
CA MET A 120 -3.86 9.59 20.33
C MET A 120 -2.94 10.76 19.98
N LEU A 121 -2.56 10.92 18.72
CA LEU A 121 -1.69 11.99 18.23
C LEU A 121 -2.24 13.39 18.56
N PHE A 122 -3.56 13.59 18.45
CA PHE A 122 -4.20 14.91 18.67
C PHE A 122 -4.72 15.11 20.10
N ILE A 123 -5.09 14.04 20.81
CA ILE A 123 -5.73 14.15 22.13
C ILE A 123 -4.73 13.89 23.25
N LYS A 124 -3.80 12.92 23.07
CA LYS A 124 -2.89 12.46 24.12
C LYS A 124 -1.56 11.98 23.55
N PRO A 125 -0.78 12.88 22.88
CA PRO A 125 0.45 12.51 22.20
C PRO A 125 1.51 11.90 23.12
N GLU A 126 1.50 12.26 24.41
CA GLU A 126 2.40 11.74 25.45
C GLU A 126 2.18 10.24 25.73
N ALA A 127 1.06 9.66 25.33
CA ALA A 127 0.80 8.22 25.45
C ALA A 127 1.48 7.41 24.34
N LEU A 128 2.00 8.07 23.29
CA LEU A 128 2.71 7.42 22.19
C LEU A 128 4.22 7.41 22.49
N SER A 129 4.87 6.27 22.26
CA SER A 129 6.34 6.24 22.20
C SER A 129 6.84 7.12 21.05
N ALA A 130 8.10 7.59 21.11
CA ALA A 130 8.70 8.40 20.05
C ALA A 130 8.58 7.74 18.67
N THR A 131 8.75 6.42 18.58
CA THR A 131 8.61 5.65 17.34
C THR A 131 7.16 5.66 16.82
N GLN A 132 6.17 5.48 17.71
CA GLN A 132 4.75 5.50 17.35
C GLN A 132 4.31 6.91 16.93
N LEU A 133 4.77 7.93 17.64
CA LEU A 133 4.51 9.33 17.31
C LEU A 133 5.04 9.65 15.90
N THR A 134 6.31 9.31 15.64
CA THR A 134 6.92 9.52 14.32
C THR A 134 6.19 8.76 13.22
N ALA A 135 5.83 7.50 13.47
CA ALA A 135 5.07 6.68 12.51
C ALA A 135 3.69 7.27 12.22
N ALA A 136 2.98 7.80 13.22
CA ALA A 136 1.68 8.44 13.06
C ALA A 136 1.78 9.73 12.22
N ILE A 137 2.78 10.58 12.47
CA ILE A 137 3.03 11.79 11.68
C ILE A 137 3.34 11.44 10.22
N ILE A 138 4.23 10.46 9.99
CA ILE A 138 4.57 10.00 8.63
C ILE A 138 3.31 9.44 7.94
N SER A 139 2.44 8.73 8.66
CA SER A 139 1.19 8.21 8.10
C SER A 139 0.26 9.32 7.62
N LEU A 140 0.14 10.43 8.35
CA LEU A 140 -0.65 11.58 7.88
C LEU A 140 -0.09 12.16 6.58
N VAL A 141 1.22 12.34 6.49
CA VAL A 141 1.88 12.81 5.27
C VAL A 141 1.65 11.84 4.11
N LEU A 142 1.78 10.53 4.36
CA LEU A 142 1.50 9.48 3.38
C LEU A 142 0.06 9.53 2.87
N ILE A 143 -0.92 9.71 3.76
CA ILE A 143 -2.33 9.81 3.38
C ILE A 143 -2.56 11.03 2.49
N ILE A 144 -2.02 12.19 2.83
CA ILE A 144 -2.15 13.42 2.03
C ILE A 144 -1.58 13.20 0.63
N ILE A 145 -0.35 12.70 0.53
CA ILE A 145 0.29 12.43 -0.77
C ILE A 145 -0.52 11.38 -1.55
N MET A 146 -0.96 10.31 -0.90
CA MET A 146 -1.75 9.24 -1.51
C MET A 146 -3.06 9.79 -2.09
N ILE A 147 -3.80 10.62 -1.35
CA ILE A 147 -5.05 11.23 -1.83
C ILE A 147 -4.78 12.05 -3.09
N VAL A 148 -3.77 12.93 -3.07
CA VAL A 148 -3.43 13.79 -4.21
C VAL A 148 -3.04 12.95 -5.43
N LEU A 149 -2.19 11.93 -5.25
CA LEU A 149 -1.78 11.03 -6.33
C LEU A 149 -2.95 10.21 -6.88
N THR A 150 -3.84 9.74 -6.00
CA THR A 150 -5.02 8.95 -6.39
C THR A 150 -6.01 9.80 -7.18
N VAL A 151 -6.39 10.97 -6.67
CA VAL A 151 -7.33 11.88 -7.35
C VAL A 151 -6.80 12.26 -8.73
N THR A 152 -5.52 12.58 -8.85
CA THR A 152 -4.91 12.96 -10.14
C THR A 152 -4.59 11.78 -11.06
N SER A 153 -4.79 10.55 -10.59
CA SER A 153 -4.70 9.33 -11.40
C SER A 153 -6.03 8.99 -12.10
N PHE A 154 -7.17 9.50 -11.62
CA PHE A 154 -8.44 9.36 -12.34
C PHE A 154 -8.39 10.06 -13.68
N GLN A 155 -8.85 9.38 -14.74
CA GLN A 155 -8.81 9.92 -16.11
C GLN A 155 -9.58 11.24 -16.25
N ALA A 156 -10.70 11.39 -15.55
CA ALA A 156 -11.51 12.61 -15.55
C ALA A 156 -10.74 13.84 -15.03
N VAL A 157 -9.87 13.65 -14.02
CA VAL A 157 -9.02 14.71 -13.47
C VAL A 157 -7.79 14.93 -14.34
N ARG A 158 -7.10 13.83 -14.70
CA ARG A 158 -5.87 13.86 -15.51
C ARG A 158 -6.07 14.60 -16.85
N LYS A 159 -7.21 14.38 -17.54
CA LYS A 159 -7.50 15.03 -18.82
C LYS A 159 -7.63 16.56 -18.71
N LYS A 160 -7.98 17.08 -17.53
CA LYS A 160 -8.08 18.52 -17.26
C LYS A 160 -6.74 19.18 -16.88
N MET A 161 -5.71 18.39 -16.64
CA MET A 161 -4.40 18.87 -16.20
C MET A 161 -3.44 19.00 -17.38
N GLN A 162 -2.59 20.04 -17.36
CA GLN A 162 -1.45 20.13 -18.26
C GLN A 162 -0.50 18.95 -18.05
N ALA A 163 -0.08 18.29 -19.14
CA ALA A 163 0.75 17.09 -19.07
C ALA A 163 2.07 17.29 -18.26
N LYS A 164 2.70 18.47 -18.40
CA LYS A 164 3.93 18.82 -17.66
C LYS A 164 3.67 18.90 -16.14
N LYS A 165 2.62 19.64 -15.74
CA LYS A 165 2.24 19.78 -14.32
C LYS A 165 1.82 18.46 -13.71
N TRP A 166 1.03 17.67 -14.45
CA TRP A 166 0.65 16.33 -14.00
C TRP A 166 1.86 15.42 -13.77
N LYS A 167 2.84 15.41 -14.70
CA LYS A 167 4.07 14.62 -14.53
C LYS A 167 4.90 15.06 -13.33
N GLN A 168 5.00 16.37 -13.08
CA GLN A 168 5.70 16.92 -11.91
C GLN A 168 5.02 16.45 -10.62
N LEU A 169 3.68 16.54 -10.55
CA LEU A 169 2.93 16.07 -9.40
C LEU A 169 3.09 14.56 -9.18
N GLN A 170 3.01 13.75 -10.24
CA GLN A 170 3.20 12.30 -10.13
C GLN A 170 4.60 11.89 -9.66
N ARG A 171 5.61 12.77 -9.74
CA ARG A 171 6.95 12.51 -9.17
C ARG A 171 6.96 12.50 -7.64
N THR A 172 5.97 13.09 -6.97
CA THR A 172 5.84 12.97 -5.51
C THR A 172 5.61 11.52 -5.06
N ALA A 173 5.27 10.61 -5.98
CA ALA A 173 5.24 9.19 -5.73
C ALA A 173 6.60 8.63 -5.23
N TYR A 174 7.73 9.23 -5.61
CA TYR A 174 9.03 8.82 -5.07
C TYR A 174 9.15 9.11 -3.59
N VAL A 175 8.67 10.29 -3.16
CA VAL A 175 8.60 10.66 -1.74
C VAL A 175 7.65 9.73 -1.01
N PHE A 176 6.48 9.44 -1.59
CA PHE A 176 5.52 8.49 -1.05
C PHE A 176 6.15 7.12 -0.81
N TYR A 177 6.88 6.55 -1.78
CA TYR A 177 7.54 5.25 -1.62
C TYR A 177 8.63 5.28 -0.55
N GLY A 178 9.45 6.32 -0.51
CA GLY A 178 10.47 6.48 0.53
C GLY A 178 9.88 6.56 1.93
N LEU A 179 8.83 7.38 2.12
CA LEU A 179 8.13 7.50 3.40
C LEU A 179 7.40 6.22 3.77
N MET A 180 6.83 5.49 2.81
CA MET A 180 6.19 4.20 3.05
C MET A 180 7.20 3.18 3.58
N TYR A 181 8.42 3.14 3.01
CA TYR A 181 9.49 2.30 3.54
C TYR A 181 9.87 2.68 4.97
N VAL A 182 10.07 3.98 5.25
CA VAL A 182 10.38 4.45 6.60
C VAL A 182 9.27 4.09 7.59
N HIS A 183 8.00 4.29 7.21
CA HIS A 183 6.85 3.92 8.03
C HIS A 183 6.85 2.42 8.37
N ILE A 184 7.07 1.56 7.37
CA ILE A 184 7.14 0.11 7.56
C ILE A 184 8.29 -0.25 8.51
N MET A 185 9.46 0.38 8.38
CA MET A 185 10.62 0.13 9.24
C MET A 185 10.36 0.57 10.68
N LEU A 186 9.75 1.75 10.89
CA LEU A 186 9.40 2.24 12.23
C LEU A 186 8.46 1.27 12.98
N ILE A 187 7.54 0.63 12.28
CA ILE A 187 6.62 -0.35 12.89
C ILE A 187 7.31 -1.69 13.15
N ASN A 188 8.19 -2.16 12.27
CA ASN A 188 8.73 -3.51 12.34
C ASN A 188 10.04 -3.63 13.12
N ILE A 189 10.94 -2.65 13.07
CA ILE A 189 12.26 -2.73 13.71
C ILE A 189 12.17 -2.92 15.23
N PRO A 190 11.31 -2.22 16.00
CA PRO A 190 11.22 -2.43 17.43
C PRO A 190 10.92 -3.89 17.80
N TYR A 191 9.98 -4.51 17.11
CA TYR A 191 9.59 -5.91 17.33
C TYR A 191 10.63 -6.90 16.80
N ALA A 192 11.31 -6.57 15.70
CA ALA A 192 12.40 -7.37 15.16
C ALA A 192 13.59 -7.44 16.15
N ARG A 193 13.88 -6.35 16.84
CA ARG A 193 14.90 -6.29 17.90
C ARG A 193 14.59 -7.18 19.11
N LEU A 194 13.32 -7.49 19.33
CA LEU A 194 12.86 -8.44 20.34
C LEU A 194 12.96 -9.92 19.88
N GLY A 195 13.54 -10.18 18.71
CA GLY A 195 13.70 -11.53 18.17
C GLY A 195 12.42 -12.11 17.55
N LEU A 196 11.36 -11.32 17.34
CA LEU A 196 10.12 -11.80 16.75
C LEU A 196 10.29 -12.06 15.24
N GLY A 197 10.40 -13.33 14.88
CA GLY A 197 10.79 -13.79 13.52
C GLY A 197 9.94 -13.20 12.38
N MET A 198 8.64 -12.99 12.60
CA MET A 198 7.77 -12.35 11.59
C MET A 198 8.24 -10.92 11.27
N TYR A 199 8.58 -10.14 12.27
CA TYR A 199 9.04 -8.76 12.09
C TYR A 199 10.44 -8.70 11.48
N ILE A 200 11.33 -9.66 11.83
CA ILE A 200 12.64 -9.80 11.17
C ILE A 200 12.44 -10.07 9.67
N ALA A 201 11.58 -11.02 9.32
CA ALA A 201 11.27 -11.33 7.92
C ALA A 201 10.71 -10.12 7.17
N ASN A 202 9.83 -9.33 7.81
CA ASN A 202 9.30 -8.09 7.24
C ASN A 202 10.42 -7.07 6.94
N VAL A 203 11.27 -6.80 7.93
CA VAL A 203 12.39 -5.86 7.75
C VAL A 203 13.27 -6.29 6.58
N VAL A 204 13.63 -7.56 6.48
CA VAL A 204 14.47 -8.09 5.39
C VAL A 204 13.78 -7.96 4.05
N ILE A 205 12.54 -8.46 3.92
CA ILE A 205 11.82 -8.50 2.64
C ILE A 205 11.53 -7.09 2.12
N TYR A 206 11.02 -6.20 2.98
CA TYR A 206 10.74 -4.82 2.56
C TYR A 206 12.02 -4.06 2.23
N SER A 207 13.12 -4.29 2.96
CA SER A 207 14.41 -3.68 2.62
C SER A 207 14.90 -4.16 1.25
N ILE A 208 14.84 -5.45 0.94
CA ILE A 208 15.19 -5.96 -0.39
C ILE A 208 14.33 -5.30 -1.47
N VAL A 209 13.01 -5.22 -1.26
CA VAL A 209 12.08 -4.65 -2.23
C VAL A 209 12.31 -3.16 -2.43
N PHE A 210 12.39 -2.36 -1.38
CA PHE A 210 12.47 -0.91 -1.50
C PHE A 210 13.87 -0.41 -1.87
N LEU A 211 14.93 -1.00 -1.27
CA LEU A 211 16.31 -0.65 -1.61
C LEU A 211 16.70 -1.18 -2.98
N GLY A 212 16.21 -2.38 -3.35
CA GLY A 212 16.35 -2.92 -4.70
C GLY A 212 15.74 -1.99 -5.75
N TYR A 213 14.53 -1.47 -5.48
CA TYR A 213 13.93 -0.44 -6.34
C TYR A 213 14.80 0.82 -6.44
N ALA A 214 15.29 1.32 -5.31
CA ALA A 214 16.13 2.52 -5.30
C ALA A 214 17.42 2.34 -6.11
N ALA A 215 18.02 1.13 -6.04
CA ALA A 215 19.21 0.79 -6.82
C ALA A 215 18.96 0.66 -8.33
N MET A 216 17.74 0.27 -8.72
CA MET A 216 17.34 0.10 -10.13
C MET A 216 16.88 1.42 -10.78
N ARG A 217 16.64 2.49 -9.99
CA ARG A 217 16.02 3.73 -10.44
C ARG A 217 17.00 4.86 -10.59
#